data_2b7bde8f74c426e8bed56ce20d0e8880
#
_entry.id   2b7bde8f74c426e8bed56ce20d0e8880
#
_cell.length_a   1.000
_cell.length_b   1.000
_cell.length_c   1.000
_cell.angle_alpha   90.00
_cell.angle_beta   90.00
_cell.angle_gamma   90.00
#
_symmetry.space_group_name_H-M   'P 1'
#
loop_
_entity.id
_entity.type
_entity.pdbx_description
1 polymer ?
#
loop_
_entity_poly.entity_id
_entity_poly.type
_entity_poly.pdbx_seq_one_letter_code
_entity_poly.pdbx_strand_id
1 'polypeptide(L)'
;MPPKIRGMTANLTSPASALRRFTLMVSGEDAIDAGLDQNTPPSGLPQERFLLGDRLPIAPVLLLGQSDLTINPNETIACLQPVHLHATRDHLILMAQSQIDLTENESAGLLNVALPFIEEDFGSKVLFQGQRDWFIPAGPFACLATHSIDQAHGRNIDWWMPRDTSEIGIAKLWRKLQNEIQMLWHIDPVNEEREQRGYPSINSLWISGIGKLADIQTPQLFEKVNQIYGDHALLPGLAKYLGISQQNELDLSKLQNAFAWVDRPESIWDNLSKALLNQELHEIEIIDFPNGQTRHRIFTAKDLHKKSWAFWKKSAPLTWAEIISA
;
A
#
# COMPACT_ATOMS: atom_id res chain seq x y z
N MET A 1 -64.38 19.71 36.34
CA MET A 1 -63.49 20.39 35.37
C MET A 1 -62.12 19.77 35.44
N PRO A 2 -61.64 19.09 34.38
CA PRO A 2 -60.28 18.54 34.35
C PRO A 2 -59.30 19.60 33.83
N PRO A 3 -58.00 19.57 34.21
CA PRO A 3 -57.04 20.58 33.83
C PRO A 3 -56.52 20.39 32.40
N LYS A 4 -56.34 21.50 31.71
CA LYS A 4 -55.77 21.60 30.35
C LYS A 4 -54.31 21.18 30.35
N ILE A 5 -53.95 20.15 29.56
CA ILE A 5 -52.60 19.76 29.22
C ILE A 5 -52.06 20.75 28.17
N ARG A 6 -51.06 21.55 28.54
CA ARG A 6 -50.25 22.36 27.63
C ARG A 6 -49.42 21.47 26.75
N GLY A 7 -49.63 21.52 25.44
CA GLY A 7 -48.81 20.86 24.46
C GLY A 7 -47.37 21.37 24.50
N MET A 8 -46.42 20.50 24.80
CA MET A 8 -45.01 20.69 24.52
C MET A 8 -44.78 20.46 23.02
N THR A 9 -44.54 21.53 22.30
CA THR A 9 -43.99 21.46 20.94
C THR A 9 -42.55 20.97 21.08
N ALA A 10 -42.32 19.72 20.70
CA ALA A 10 -40.98 19.19 20.50
C ALA A 10 -40.34 19.93 19.31
N ASN A 11 -39.35 20.76 19.57
CA ASN A 11 -38.44 21.25 18.54
C ASN A 11 -37.73 20.05 17.97
N LEU A 12 -38.14 19.58 16.79
CA LEU A 12 -37.39 18.70 15.92
C LEU A 12 -36.19 19.53 15.41
N THR A 13 -35.09 19.47 16.14
CA THR A 13 -33.80 19.84 15.60
C THR A 13 -33.55 18.92 14.39
N SER A 14 -33.56 19.52 13.21
CA SER A 14 -33.13 18.89 11.96
C SER A 14 -31.79 18.20 12.20
N PRO A 15 -31.61 16.95 11.81
CA PRO A 15 -30.30 16.30 11.96
C PRO A 15 -29.26 17.16 11.22
N ALA A 16 -28.26 17.63 11.93
CA ALA A 16 -27.14 18.35 11.33
C ALA A 16 -26.68 17.49 10.13
N SER A 17 -26.71 18.07 8.91
CA SER A 17 -26.37 17.35 7.71
C SER A 17 -24.96 16.78 7.91
N ALA A 18 -24.84 15.45 7.86
CA ALA A 18 -23.56 14.77 8.06
C ALA A 18 -22.51 15.40 7.13
N LEU A 19 -21.32 15.69 7.67
CA LEU A 19 -20.24 16.28 6.93
C LEU A 19 -19.86 15.35 5.76
N ARG A 20 -19.96 15.85 4.53
CA ARG A 20 -19.62 15.13 3.30
C ARG A 20 -18.16 15.41 2.96
N ARG A 21 -17.27 14.52 3.34
CA ARG A 21 -15.82 14.61 3.11
C ARG A 21 -15.37 13.57 2.09
N PHE A 22 -14.45 13.95 1.23
CA PHE A 22 -13.65 13.04 0.41
C PHE A 22 -12.19 13.11 0.87
N THR A 23 -11.55 11.97 1.08
CA THR A 23 -10.14 11.91 1.46
C THR A 23 -9.32 11.38 0.31
N LEU A 24 -8.35 12.17 -0.14
CA LEU A 24 -7.41 11.83 -1.22
C LEU A 24 -6.03 11.63 -0.62
N MET A 25 -5.50 10.42 -0.70
CA MET A 25 -4.12 10.14 -0.34
C MET A 25 -3.25 10.07 -1.59
N VAL A 26 -2.08 10.67 -1.51
CA VAL A 26 -1.06 10.70 -2.57
C VAL A 26 0.20 10.01 -2.04
N SER A 27 0.80 9.13 -2.84
CA SER A 27 2.06 8.47 -2.48
C SER A 27 3.15 9.49 -2.19
N GLY A 28 3.92 9.24 -1.14
CA GLY A 28 5.08 10.04 -0.76
C GLY A 28 6.38 9.35 -1.14
N GLU A 29 7.42 10.15 -1.28
CA GLU A 29 8.78 9.65 -1.43
C GLU A 29 9.32 9.14 -0.09
N ASP A 30 10.24 8.17 -0.14
CA ASP A 30 10.93 7.69 1.04
C ASP A 30 11.83 8.81 1.62
N ALA A 31 11.89 8.88 2.95
CA ALA A 31 12.72 9.83 3.66
C ALA A 31 14.23 9.75 3.30
N ILE A 32 14.69 8.60 2.79
CA ILE A 32 16.08 8.42 2.30
C ILE A 32 16.38 9.32 1.11
N ASP A 33 15.43 9.50 0.20
CA ASP A 33 15.59 10.37 -0.98
C ASP A 33 15.70 11.85 -0.57
N ALA A 34 15.23 12.19 0.61
CA ALA A 34 15.38 13.51 1.23
C ALA A 34 16.74 13.73 1.94
N GLY A 35 17.70 12.79 1.83
CA GLY A 35 19.05 12.91 2.41
C GLY A 35 19.14 12.61 3.92
N LEU A 36 18.16 11.96 4.48
CA LEU A 36 18.21 11.46 5.87
C LEU A 36 19.14 10.25 5.99
N ASP A 37 19.61 10.00 7.21
CA ASP A 37 20.66 9.03 7.53
C ASP A 37 20.53 7.71 6.77
N GLN A 38 21.49 7.49 5.87
CA GLN A 38 21.55 6.32 4.99
C GLN A 38 21.92 5.04 5.73
N ASN A 39 22.30 5.08 7.00
CA ASN A 39 22.78 3.91 7.73
C ASN A 39 21.66 3.00 8.26
N THR A 40 20.44 3.54 8.38
CA THR A 40 19.29 2.76 8.82
C THR A 40 18.07 3.15 7.99
N PRO A 41 17.77 2.41 6.91
CA PRO A 41 16.58 2.70 6.13
C PRO A 41 15.33 2.58 7.00
N PRO A 42 14.38 3.53 6.91
CA PRO A 42 13.13 3.46 7.64
C PRO A 42 12.34 2.23 7.22
N SER A 43 11.63 1.62 8.14
CA SER A 43 10.73 0.52 7.82
C SER A 43 9.55 1.05 7.01
N GLY A 44 9.35 0.55 5.79
CA GLY A 44 8.22 0.84 4.91
C GLY A 44 8.14 2.25 4.35
N LEU A 45 7.34 2.42 3.34
CA LEU A 45 6.99 3.71 2.76
C LEU A 45 6.07 4.50 3.71
N PRO A 46 6.07 5.83 3.65
CA PRO A 46 5.24 6.65 4.56
C PRO A 46 3.75 6.35 4.43
N GLN A 47 3.24 6.08 3.24
CA GLN A 47 1.85 5.70 3.01
C GLN A 47 1.51 4.32 3.58
N GLU A 48 2.44 3.36 3.53
CA GLU A 48 2.28 2.03 4.14
C GLU A 48 2.15 2.16 5.67
N ARG A 49 3.04 2.96 6.30
CA ARG A 49 2.97 3.26 7.74
C ARG A 49 1.70 3.98 8.12
N PHE A 50 1.26 4.93 7.31
CA PHE A 50 0.01 5.65 7.55
C PHE A 50 -1.19 4.69 7.56
N LEU A 51 -1.27 3.76 6.62
CA LEU A 51 -2.41 2.84 6.48
C LEU A 51 -2.41 1.70 7.50
N LEU A 52 -1.24 1.16 7.85
CA LEU A 52 -1.10 -0.09 8.61
C LEU A 52 -0.45 0.05 9.98
N GLY A 53 0.11 1.24 10.29
CA GLY A 53 0.89 1.48 11.49
C GLY A 53 2.36 1.05 11.37
N ASP A 54 3.15 1.28 12.40
CA ASP A 54 4.61 1.12 12.39
C ASP A 54 5.10 -0.33 12.26
N ARG A 55 4.26 -1.32 12.58
CA ARG A 55 4.62 -2.74 12.47
C ARG A 55 4.52 -3.31 11.06
N LEU A 56 3.87 -2.60 10.15
CA LEU A 56 3.81 -2.88 8.72
C LEU A 56 3.44 -4.33 8.37
N PRO A 57 2.31 -4.87 8.81
CA PRO A 57 1.88 -6.22 8.50
C PRO A 57 1.36 -6.32 7.06
N ILE A 58 2.23 -6.04 6.08
CA ILE A 58 1.88 -5.96 4.65
C ILE A 58 1.47 -7.33 4.12
N ALA A 59 2.25 -8.38 4.40
CA ALA A 59 1.99 -9.72 3.88
C ALA A 59 0.59 -10.26 4.23
N PRO A 60 0.12 -10.23 5.49
CA PRO A 60 -1.22 -10.71 5.79
C PRO A 60 -2.33 -9.84 5.18
N VAL A 61 -2.10 -8.53 4.98
CA VAL A 61 -3.05 -7.64 4.28
C VAL A 61 -3.13 -8.00 2.80
N LEU A 62 -1.99 -8.19 2.12
CA LEU A 62 -1.96 -8.64 0.73
C LEU A 62 -2.65 -10.00 0.56
N LEU A 63 -2.36 -10.98 1.44
CA LEU A 63 -3.01 -12.29 1.43
C LEU A 63 -4.54 -12.16 1.58
N LEU A 64 -5.00 -11.33 2.51
CA LEU A 64 -6.42 -11.07 2.70
C LEU A 64 -7.08 -10.48 1.44
N GLY A 65 -6.36 -9.63 0.71
CA GLY A 65 -6.83 -9.03 -0.54
C GLY A 65 -6.90 -10.01 -1.71
N GLN A 66 -5.94 -10.92 -1.80
CA GLN A 66 -5.75 -11.83 -2.93
C GLN A 66 -6.45 -13.19 -2.76
N SER A 67 -6.92 -13.54 -1.56
CA SER A 67 -7.51 -14.85 -1.28
C SER A 67 -8.79 -14.75 -0.44
N ASP A 68 -9.57 -15.83 -0.44
CA ASP A 68 -10.73 -16.01 0.45
C ASP A 68 -10.39 -16.89 1.66
N LEU A 69 -9.10 -17.07 1.96
CA LEU A 69 -8.65 -17.84 3.11
C LEU A 69 -9.03 -17.15 4.43
N THR A 70 -9.45 -17.94 5.38
CA THR A 70 -9.60 -17.48 6.76
C THR A 70 -8.24 -17.45 7.43
N ILE A 71 -7.73 -16.25 7.71
CA ILE A 71 -6.42 -16.03 8.31
C ILE A 71 -6.58 -15.91 9.83
N ASN A 72 -5.76 -16.66 10.58
CA ASN A 72 -5.65 -16.44 12.02
C ASN A 72 -4.99 -15.07 12.28
N PRO A 73 -5.66 -14.11 12.96
CA PRO A 73 -5.12 -12.77 13.16
C PRO A 73 -3.77 -12.72 13.90
N ASN A 74 -3.45 -13.75 14.67
CA ASN A 74 -2.20 -13.84 15.44
C ASN A 74 -1.10 -14.64 14.73
N GLU A 75 -1.36 -15.18 13.55
CA GLU A 75 -0.35 -15.88 12.76
C GLU A 75 0.55 -14.86 12.07
N THR A 76 1.88 -15.07 12.20
CA THR A 76 2.86 -14.25 11.48
C THR A 76 3.03 -14.79 10.09
N ILE A 77 2.72 -13.98 9.09
CA ILE A 77 2.78 -14.34 7.67
C ILE A 77 3.89 -13.54 7.00
N ALA A 78 4.61 -14.19 6.09
CA ALA A 78 5.58 -13.58 5.19
C ALA A 78 5.06 -13.63 3.75
N CYS A 79 5.43 -12.62 2.95
CA CYS A 79 5.26 -12.60 1.51
C CYS A 79 6.61 -12.90 0.85
N LEU A 80 6.62 -13.90 -0.04
CA LEU A 80 7.74 -14.27 -0.88
C LEU A 80 7.45 -13.84 -2.31
N GLN A 81 8.40 -13.17 -2.94
CA GLN A 81 8.20 -12.58 -4.27
C GLN A 81 9.35 -12.95 -5.20
N PRO A 82 9.07 -13.64 -6.32
CA PRO A 82 10.06 -13.86 -7.38
C PRO A 82 10.51 -12.53 -7.97
N VAL A 83 11.82 -12.30 -8.03
CA VAL A 83 12.38 -11.03 -8.48
C VAL A 83 13.57 -11.22 -9.42
N HIS A 84 13.92 -10.14 -10.14
CA HIS A 84 15.17 -10.02 -10.86
C HIS A 84 16.08 -9.04 -10.15
N LEU A 85 17.26 -9.49 -9.75
CA LEU A 85 18.35 -8.66 -9.29
C LEU A 85 19.28 -8.37 -10.46
N HIS A 86 19.29 -7.13 -10.92
CA HIS A 86 20.09 -6.69 -12.05
C HIS A 86 21.50 -6.31 -11.58
N ALA A 87 22.52 -6.94 -12.17
CA ALA A 87 23.92 -6.61 -11.88
C ALA A 87 24.33 -5.31 -12.58
N THR A 88 24.71 -4.31 -11.80
CA THR A 88 25.43 -3.12 -12.29
C THR A 88 26.92 -3.33 -12.14
N ARG A 89 27.71 -2.28 -12.38
CA ARG A 89 29.16 -2.34 -12.25
C ARG A 89 29.62 -2.67 -10.82
N ASP A 90 28.96 -2.10 -9.81
CA ASP A 90 29.46 -2.11 -8.43
C ASP A 90 28.46 -2.72 -7.42
N HIS A 91 27.22 -2.96 -7.79
CA HIS A 91 26.16 -3.47 -6.91
C HIS A 91 25.02 -4.13 -7.68
N LEU A 92 24.10 -4.74 -6.96
CA LEU A 92 22.84 -5.26 -7.52
C LEU A 92 21.71 -4.25 -7.30
N ILE A 93 20.81 -4.18 -8.26
CA ILE A 93 19.59 -3.37 -8.20
C ILE A 93 18.37 -4.28 -8.33
N LEU A 94 17.38 -4.09 -7.45
CA LEU A 94 16.10 -4.77 -7.56
C LEU A 94 15.27 -4.13 -8.68
N MET A 95 14.85 -4.93 -9.67
CA MET A 95 13.96 -4.46 -10.73
C MET A 95 12.53 -4.35 -10.21
N ALA A 96 11.80 -3.31 -10.65
CA ALA A 96 10.39 -3.17 -10.36
C ALA A 96 9.58 -4.34 -10.95
N GLN A 97 8.54 -4.80 -10.26
CA GLN A 97 7.71 -5.93 -10.73
C GLN A 97 7.05 -5.67 -12.09
N SER A 98 6.72 -4.40 -12.39
CA SER A 98 6.18 -4.00 -13.69
C SER A 98 7.16 -4.22 -14.87
N GLN A 99 8.46 -4.33 -14.60
CA GLN A 99 9.50 -4.56 -15.60
C GLN A 99 9.80 -6.05 -15.82
N ILE A 100 9.34 -6.92 -14.92
CA ILE A 100 9.64 -8.35 -14.95
C ILE A 100 8.62 -9.11 -15.81
N ASP A 101 7.35 -8.66 -15.85
CA ASP A 101 6.23 -9.27 -16.57
C ASP A 101 6.12 -10.80 -16.36
N LEU A 102 6.05 -11.20 -15.07
CA LEU A 102 5.94 -12.60 -14.68
C LEU A 102 4.51 -13.11 -14.88
N THR A 103 4.33 -14.19 -15.62
CA THR A 103 3.02 -14.85 -15.79
C THR A 103 2.71 -15.83 -14.66
N GLU A 104 1.42 -16.20 -14.52
CA GLU A 104 1.00 -17.20 -13.50
C GLU A 104 1.67 -18.55 -13.71
N ASN A 105 1.82 -19.01 -14.97
CA ASN A 105 2.45 -20.28 -15.28
C ASN A 105 3.96 -20.26 -14.94
N GLU A 106 4.65 -19.16 -15.25
CA GLU A 106 6.05 -18.99 -14.89
C GLU A 106 6.22 -18.98 -13.35
N SER A 107 5.35 -18.23 -12.66
CA SER A 107 5.33 -18.19 -11.19
C SER A 107 5.12 -19.59 -10.60
N ALA A 108 4.15 -20.34 -11.12
CA ALA A 108 3.87 -21.70 -10.67
C ALA A 108 5.05 -22.67 -10.93
N GLY A 109 5.68 -22.57 -12.11
CA GLY A 109 6.87 -23.35 -12.45
C GLY A 109 8.02 -23.11 -11.48
N LEU A 110 8.35 -21.84 -11.25
CA LEU A 110 9.41 -21.43 -10.33
C LEU A 110 9.13 -21.84 -8.88
N LEU A 111 7.86 -21.70 -8.42
CA LEU A 111 7.47 -22.15 -7.08
C LEU A 111 7.64 -23.67 -6.93
N ASN A 112 7.16 -24.46 -7.89
CA ASN A 112 7.24 -25.92 -7.81
C ASN A 112 8.68 -26.43 -7.59
N VAL A 113 9.66 -25.80 -8.21
CA VAL A 113 11.08 -26.14 -8.05
C VAL A 113 11.61 -25.71 -6.68
N ALA A 114 11.21 -24.54 -6.20
CA ALA A 114 11.66 -23.97 -4.93
C ALA A 114 10.91 -24.51 -3.70
N LEU A 115 9.70 -25.05 -3.90
CA LEU A 115 8.75 -25.40 -2.83
C LEU A 115 9.33 -26.30 -1.74
N PRO A 116 10.09 -27.39 -2.06
CA PRO A 116 10.65 -28.26 -1.01
C PRO A 116 11.60 -27.52 -0.07
N PHE A 117 12.42 -26.60 -0.60
CA PHE A 117 13.37 -25.80 0.17
C PHE A 117 12.67 -24.73 1.01
N ILE A 118 11.66 -24.08 0.42
CA ILE A 118 10.86 -23.07 1.12
C ILE A 118 10.12 -23.71 2.29
N GLU A 119 9.42 -24.83 2.07
CA GLU A 119 8.65 -25.49 3.13
C GLU A 119 9.55 -26.09 4.21
N GLU A 120 10.72 -26.60 3.86
CA GLU A 120 11.70 -27.10 4.82
C GLU A 120 12.23 -25.99 5.73
N ASP A 121 12.74 -24.89 5.16
CA ASP A 121 13.35 -23.80 5.92
C ASP A 121 12.33 -22.97 6.71
N PHE A 122 11.10 -22.82 6.21
CA PHE A 122 10.00 -22.16 6.95
C PHE A 122 9.33 -23.09 7.97
N GLY A 123 9.48 -24.39 7.85
CA GLY A 123 8.80 -25.39 8.67
C GLY A 123 7.28 -25.41 8.49
N SER A 124 6.79 -24.93 7.35
CA SER A 124 5.37 -24.77 7.05
C SER A 124 5.10 -24.89 5.56
N LYS A 125 3.84 -25.14 5.20
CA LYS A 125 3.38 -25.15 3.81
C LYS A 125 3.01 -23.75 3.33
N VAL A 126 3.21 -23.50 2.03
CA VAL A 126 2.71 -22.30 1.37
C VAL A 126 1.17 -22.25 1.50
N LEU A 127 0.65 -21.14 2.00
CA LEU A 127 -0.78 -20.91 2.23
C LEU A 127 -1.52 -20.58 0.96
N PHE A 128 -0.90 -19.71 0.14
CA PHE A 128 -1.50 -19.20 -1.09
C PHE A 128 -0.41 -18.80 -2.08
N GLN A 129 -0.64 -19.11 -3.34
CA GLN A 129 0.18 -18.73 -4.47
C GLN A 129 -0.61 -17.77 -5.36
N GLY A 130 -0.21 -16.51 -5.39
CA GLY A 130 -0.62 -15.55 -6.40
C GLY A 130 0.39 -15.52 -7.57
N GLN A 131 0.11 -14.69 -8.55
CA GLN A 131 0.99 -14.51 -9.71
C GLN A 131 2.38 -13.99 -9.33
N ARG A 132 2.45 -13.08 -8.36
CA ARG A 132 3.70 -12.40 -7.96
C ARG A 132 4.03 -12.58 -6.49
N ASP A 133 3.08 -13.00 -5.69
CA ASP A 133 3.16 -13.07 -4.25
C ASP A 133 2.82 -14.47 -3.76
N TRP A 134 3.71 -15.09 -3.01
CA TRP A 134 3.49 -16.37 -2.34
C TRP A 134 3.47 -16.14 -0.84
N PHE A 135 2.47 -16.66 -0.17
CA PHE A 135 2.27 -16.40 1.26
C PHE A 135 2.49 -17.65 2.08
N ILE A 136 3.26 -17.50 3.15
CA ILE A 136 3.64 -18.60 4.03
C ILE A 136 3.67 -18.14 5.49
N PRO A 137 3.33 -19.00 6.48
CA PRO A 137 3.64 -18.71 7.87
C PRO A 137 5.14 -18.43 8.02
N ALA A 138 5.50 -17.32 8.68
CA ALA A 138 6.88 -16.82 8.65
C ALA A 138 7.91 -17.74 9.33
N GLY A 139 7.46 -18.65 10.21
CA GLY A 139 8.33 -19.61 10.89
C GLY A 139 9.54 -18.95 11.57
N PRO A 140 10.77 -19.44 11.36
CA PRO A 140 11.97 -18.86 11.96
C PRO A 140 12.28 -17.45 11.44
N PHE A 141 11.76 -17.07 10.27
CA PHE A 141 12.00 -15.75 9.66
C PHE A 141 11.11 -14.65 10.24
N ALA A 142 10.23 -14.96 11.19
CA ALA A 142 9.30 -14.01 11.80
C ALA A 142 9.99 -12.80 12.49
N CYS A 143 11.26 -12.94 12.84
CA CYS A 143 12.07 -11.91 13.49
C CYS A 143 12.97 -11.12 12.52
N LEU A 144 12.78 -11.22 11.21
CA LEU A 144 13.51 -10.40 10.25
C LEU A 144 12.88 -9.02 10.09
N ALA A 145 13.71 -7.99 10.06
CA ALA A 145 13.34 -6.70 9.48
C ALA A 145 13.45 -6.78 7.96
N THR A 146 12.36 -6.48 7.27
CA THR A 146 12.25 -6.60 5.80
C THR A 146 11.69 -5.32 5.20
N HIS A 147 11.86 -5.15 3.89
CA HIS A 147 11.39 -3.99 3.12
C HIS A 147 10.55 -4.47 1.94
N SER A 148 9.54 -3.69 1.56
CA SER A 148 8.74 -3.98 0.36
C SER A 148 9.56 -3.81 -0.92
N ILE A 149 9.13 -4.47 -2.02
CA ILE A 149 9.74 -4.25 -3.33
C ILE A 149 9.60 -2.78 -3.74
N ASP A 150 8.46 -2.18 -3.47
CA ASP A 150 8.19 -0.77 -3.80
C ASP A 150 9.17 0.19 -3.10
N GLN A 151 9.62 -0.16 -1.90
CA GLN A 151 10.64 0.59 -1.19
C GLN A 151 12.06 0.35 -1.74
N ALA A 152 12.38 -0.88 -2.17
CA ALA A 152 13.73 -1.29 -2.51
C ALA A 152 14.08 -1.16 -4.00
N HIS A 153 13.08 -1.14 -4.92
CA HIS A 153 13.33 -1.16 -6.35
C HIS A 153 14.12 0.06 -6.83
N GLY A 154 14.95 -0.14 -7.86
CA GLY A 154 15.80 0.90 -8.44
C GLY A 154 17.00 1.32 -7.58
N ARG A 155 17.22 0.70 -6.42
CA ARG A 155 18.24 1.05 -5.43
C ARG A 155 19.24 -0.10 -5.22
N ASN A 156 20.42 0.22 -4.65
CA ASN A 156 21.39 -0.79 -4.22
C ASN A 156 20.75 -1.69 -3.15
N ILE A 157 20.64 -3.00 -3.44
CA ILE A 157 19.94 -3.95 -2.56
C ILE A 157 20.61 -4.17 -1.21
N ASP A 158 21.91 -3.91 -1.07
CA ASP A 158 22.65 -4.18 0.18
C ASP A 158 22.03 -3.48 1.39
N TRP A 159 21.37 -2.37 1.15
CA TRP A 159 20.70 -1.57 2.19
C TRP A 159 19.35 -2.11 2.59
N TRP A 160 18.71 -2.86 1.69
CA TRP A 160 17.32 -3.33 1.79
C TRP A 160 17.21 -4.83 2.09
N MET A 161 18.35 -5.52 2.11
CA MET A 161 18.39 -6.94 2.47
C MET A 161 17.86 -7.16 3.89
N PRO A 162 17.16 -8.29 4.13
CA PRO A 162 16.67 -8.64 5.46
C PRO A 162 17.77 -8.62 6.52
N ARG A 163 17.44 -8.09 7.70
CA ARG A 163 18.36 -7.97 8.84
C ARG A 163 17.79 -8.67 10.07
N ASP A 164 18.70 -9.19 10.90
CA ASP A 164 18.33 -9.76 12.20
C ASP A 164 17.76 -8.66 13.12
N THR A 165 16.71 -9.00 13.88
CA THR A 165 16.17 -8.13 14.94
C THR A 165 16.42 -8.73 16.32
N SER A 166 15.57 -9.67 16.76
CA SER A 166 15.67 -10.29 18.09
C SER A 166 16.57 -11.53 18.14
N GLU A 167 16.77 -12.19 16.99
CA GLU A 167 17.58 -13.42 16.88
C GLU A 167 18.69 -13.22 15.86
N ILE A 168 19.92 -13.57 16.26
CA ILE A 168 21.12 -13.41 15.42
C ILE A 168 21.29 -14.64 14.51
N GLY A 169 21.57 -14.41 13.23
CA GLY A 169 21.87 -15.45 12.25
C GLY A 169 20.70 -15.83 11.34
N ILE A 170 19.50 -15.34 11.61
CA ILE A 170 18.32 -15.61 10.78
C ILE A 170 18.44 -14.96 9.39
N ALA A 171 18.99 -13.76 9.31
CA ALA A 171 19.28 -13.12 8.02
C ALA A 171 20.31 -13.92 7.20
N LYS A 172 21.23 -14.63 7.85
CA LYS A 172 22.16 -15.55 7.17
C LYS A 172 21.45 -16.82 6.67
N LEU A 173 20.50 -17.37 7.46
CA LEU A 173 19.65 -18.48 7.04
C LEU A 173 18.83 -18.10 5.80
N TRP A 174 18.20 -16.93 5.82
CA TRP A 174 17.49 -16.40 4.65
C TRP A 174 18.38 -16.31 3.42
N ARG A 175 19.57 -15.75 3.53
CA ARG A 175 20.51 -15.65 2.39
C ARG A 175 20.94 -17.03 1.86
N LYS A 176 21.07 -18.02 2.73
CA LYS A 176 21.37 -19.41 2.30
C LYS A 176 20.24 -19.93 1.42
N LEU A 177 18.99 -19.87 1.89
CA LEU A 177 17.80 -20.26 1.11
C LEU A 177 17.72 -19.49 -0.22
N GLN A 178 17.89 -18.17 -0.18
CA GLN A 178 17.87 -17.32 -1.37
C GLN A 178 18.91 -17.77 -2.41
N ASN A 179 20.12 -18.09 -1.99
CA ASN A 179 21.19 -18.58 -2.87
C ASN A 179 20.87 -19.98 -3.44
N GLU A 180 20.31 -20.87 -2.65
CA GLU A 180 19.91 -22.21 -3.11
C GLU A 180 18.83 -22.11 -4.18
N ILE A 181 17.81 -21.27 -3.97
CA ILE A 181 16.76 -21.00 -4.96
C ILE A 181 17.35 -20.35 -6.21
N GLN A 182 18.27 -19.40 -6.08
CA GLN A 182 18.94 -18.76 -7.22
C GLN A 182 19.66 -19.80 -8.09
N MET A 183 20.36 -20.76 -7.48
CA MET A 183 21.04 -21.84 -8.21
C MET A 183 20.05 -22.75 -8.95
N LEU A 184 18.93 -23.09 -8.33
CA LEU A 184 17.88 -23.90 -8.96
C LEU A 184 17.27 -23.17 -10.17
N TRP A 185 16.91 -21.90 -10.00
CA TRP A 185 16.28 -21.13 -11.06
C TRP A 185 17.22 -20.75 -12.20
N HIS A 186 18.53 -20.72 -11.97
CA HIS A 186 19.51 -20.43 -13.01
C HIS A 186 19.49 -21.42 -14.18
N ILE A 187 19.16 -22.69 -13.90
CA ILE A 187 19.08 -23.76 -14.89
C ILE A 187 17.64 -24.19 -15.20
N ASP A 188 16.65 -23.43 -14.71
CA ASP A 188 15.25 -23.79 -14.87
C ASP A 188 14.73 -23.46 -16.27
N PRO A 189 13.96 -24.35 -16.91
CA PRO A 189 13.37 -24.11 -18.23
C PRO A 189 12.55 -22.82 -18.33
N VAL A 190 11.88 -22.39 -17.24
CA VAL A 190 11.15 -21.13 -17.21
C VAL A 190 12.07 -19.95 -17.55
N ASN A 191 13.25 -19.91 -16.95
CA ASN A 191 14.22 -18.83 -17.20
C ASN A 191 14.86 -18.95 -18.58
N GLU A 192 15.14 -20.17 -19.05
CA GLU A 192 15.62 -20.39 -20.42
C GLU A 192 14.61 -19.86 -21.47
N GLU A 193 13.32 -20.16 -21.30
CA GLU A 193 12.27 -19.65 -22.17
C GLU A 193 12.12 -18.13 -22.08
N ARG A 194 12.26 -17.54 -20.89
CA ARG A 194 12.21 -16.08 -20.68
C ARG A 194 13.34 -15.39 -21.44
N GLU A 195 14.56 -15.88 -21.30
CA GLU A 195 15.74 -15.32 -22.00
C GLU A 195 15.62 -15.42 -23.51
N GLN A 196 15.10 -16.54 -24.04
CA GLN A 196 14.82 -16.70 -25.48
C GLN A 196 13.79 -15.67 -25.99
N ARG A 197 12.86 -15.23 -25.15
CA ARG A 197 11.87 -14.20 -25.46
C ARG A 197 12.35 -12.77 -25.18
N GLY A 198 13.58 -12.60 -24.65
CA GLY A 198 14.16 -11.31 -24.29
C GLY A 198 13.66 -10.72 -22.98
N TYR A 199 13.03 -11.53 -22.12
CA TYR A 199 12.66 -11.11 -20.77
C TYR A 199 13.80 -11.36 -19.78
N PRO A 200 13.94 -10.56 -18.71
CA PRO A 200 14.89 -10.83 -17.66
C PRO A 200 14.56 -12.14 -16.94
N SER A 201 15.58 -12.95 -16.65
CA SER A 201 15.43 -14.16 -15.83
C SER A 201 14.97 -13.79 -14.41
N ILE A 202 14.21 -14.69 -13.77
CA ILE A 202 13.88 -14.56 -12.36
C ILE A 202 15.02 -15.23 -11.59
N ASN A 203 15.85 -14.45 -10.93
CA ASN A 203 17.10 -14.92 -10.36
C ASN A 203 17.22 -14.79 -8.85
N SER A 204 16.15 -14.36 -8.18
CA SER A 204 16.15 -14.26 -6.71
C SER A 204 14.73 -14.31 -6.14
N LEU A 205 14.66 -14.61 -4.84
CA LEU A 205 13.45 -14.56 -4.04
C LEU A 205 13.56 -13.42 -3.02
N TRP A 206 12.53 -12.58 -2.95
CA TRP A 206 12.45 -11.47 -2.01
C TRP A 206 11.45 -11.80 -0.90
N ILE A 207 11.83 -11.59 0.37
CA ILE A 207 10.92 -11.73 1.51
C ILE A 207 10.54 -10.36 2.04
N SER A 208 9.24 -10.12 2.26
CA SER A 208 8.74 -8.81 2.70
C SER A 208 7.49 -8.89 3.54
N GLY A 209 7.14 -7.77 4.17
CA GLY A 209 5.85 -7.51 4.79
C GLY A 209 5.49 -8.42 5.97
N ILE A 210 6.48 -9.03 6.62
CA ILE A 210 6.28 -9.97 7.74
C ILE A 210 5.48 -9.31 8.85
N GLY A 211 4.38 -9.94 9.25
CA GLY A 211 3.53 -9.41 10.32
C GLY A 211 2.27 -10.22 10.58
N LYS A 212 1.40 -9.69 11.42
CA LYS A 212 0.12 -10.28 11.85
C LYS A 212 -1.01 -9.33 11.55
N LEU A 213 -2.20 -9.84 11.19
CA LEU A 213 -3.39 -8.99 11.07
C LEU A 213 -3.71 -8.25 12.37
N ALA A 214 -3.44 -8.87 13.52
CA ALA A 214 -3.64 -8.26 14.83
C ALA A 214 -2.75 -7.03 15.10
N ASP A 215 -1.69 -6.83 14.32
CA ASP A 215 -0.77 -5.70 14.46
C ASP A 215 -1.20 -4.46 13.63
N ILE A 216 -2.26 -4.56 12.83
CA ILE A 216 -2.76 -3.45 12.02
C ILE A 216 -3.26 -2.32 12.90
N GLN A 217 -2.80 -1.11 12.60
CA GLN A 217 -3.24 0.14 13.24
C GLN A 217 -3.67 1.13 12.15
N THR A 218 -4.96 1.13 11.85
CA THR A 218 -5.51 2.02 10.83
C THR A 218 -5.81 3.41 11.38
N PRO A 219 -5.69 4.48 10.57
CA PRO A 219 -6.10 5.84 10.96
C PRO A 219 -7.58 5.93 11.32
N GLN A 220 -7.91 6.76 12.30
CA GLN A 220 -9.31 6.99 12.72
C GLN A 220 -10.24 7.48 11.60
N LEU A 221 -9.70 8.07 10.53
CA LEU A 221 -10.50 8.51 9.39
C LEU A 221 -11.36 7.38 8.80
N PHE A 222 -10.86 6.11 8.85
CA PHE A 222 -11.58 4.96 8.30
C PHE A 222 -12.87 4.60 9.06
N GLU A 223 -13.07 5.09 10.29
CA GLU A 223 -14.35 4.94 11.01
C GLU A 223 -15.52 5.62 10.27
N LYS A 224 -15.23 6.60 9.41
CA LYS A 224 -16.22 7.36 8.65
C LYS A 224 -16.23 7.04 7.16
N VAL A 225 -15.25 6.27 6.69
CA VAL A 225 -15.12 5.88 5.28
C VAL A 225 -16.06 4.71 5.00
N ASN A 226 -16.83 4.81 3.94
CA ASN A 226 -17.75 3.77 3.48
C ASN A 226 -17.37 3.18 2.12
N GLN A 227 -16.42 3.80 1.41
CA GLN A 227 -15.94 3.38 0.11
C GLN A 227 -14.45 3.69 -0.04
N ILE A 228 -13.69 2.73 -0.55
CA ILE A 228 -12.26 2.87 -0.87
C ILE A 228 -12.09 2.78 -2.38
N TYR A 229 -11.28 3.67 -2.97
CA TYR A 229 -10.94 3.71 -4.39
C TYR A 229 -9.43 3.64 -4.59
N GLY A 230 -9.03 2.96 -5.67
CA GLY A 230 -7.65 2.80 -6.11
C GLY A 230 -7.30 1.37 -6.42
N ASP A 231 -6.21 1.18 -7.16
CA ASP A 231 -5.73 -0.10 -7.65
C ASP A 231 -4.47 -0.62 -6.92
N HIS A 232 -4.00 0.12 -5.90
CA HIS A 232 -2.85 -0.31 -5.11
C HIS A 232 -3.12 -1.64 -4.40
N ALA A 233 -2.16 -2.57 -4.46
CA ALA A 233 -2.30 -3.96 -4.00
C ALA A 233 -2.74 -4.12 -2.53
N LEU A 234 -2.47 -3.14 -1.67
CA LEU A 234 -2.90 -3.16 -0.25
C LEU A 234 -4.38 -2.87 -0.06
N LEU A 235 -5.02 -2.14 -0.98
CA LEU A 235 -6.39 -1.64 -0.78
C LEU A 235 -7.46 -2.73 -0.69
N PRO A 236 -7.44 -3.80 -1.51
CA PRO A 236 -8.40 -4.89 -1.38
C PRO A 236 -8.35 -5.57 0.00
N GLY A 237 -7.14 -5.83 0.50
CA GLY A 237 -6.96 -6.44 1.82
C GLY A 237 -7.35 -5.52 2.97
N LEU A 238 -6.98 -4.25 2.90
CA LEU A 238 -7.37 -3.24 3.87
C LEU A 238 -8.90 -3.07 3.91
N ALA A 239 -9.54 -3.03 2.75
CA ALA A 239 -11.00 -2.93 2.63
C ALA A 239 -11.71 -4.16 3.25
N LYS A 240 -11.23 -5.38 2.96
CA LYS A 240 -11.74 -6.61 3.60
C LYS A 240 -11.55 -6.57 5.13
N TYR A 241 -10.39 -6.11 5.60
CA TYR A 241 -10.10 -5.99 7.03
C TYR A 241 -11.06 -5.02 7.74
N LEU A 242 -11.36 -3.89 7.09
CA LEU A 242 -12.25 -2.84 7.63
C LEU A 242 -13.73 -3.12 7.39
N GLY A 243 -14.09 -4.09 6.54
CA GLY A 243 -15.47 -4.32 6.12
C GLY A 243 -16.03 -3.20 5.23
N ILE A 244 -15.17 -2.53 4.46
CA ILE A 244 -15.50 -1.41 3.58
C ILE A 244 -15.47 -1.89 2.12
N SER A 245 -16.34 -1.36 1.28
CA SER A 245 -16.36 -1.63 -0.16
C SER A 245 -15.14 -1.01 -0.86
N GLN A 246 -14.53 -1.72 -1.82
CA GLN A 246 -13.40 -1.23 -2.60
C GLN A 246 -13.68 -1.36 -4.10
N GLN A 247 -13.22 -0.38 -4.89
CA GLN A 247 -13.24 -0.35 -6.34
C GLN A 247 -11.96 0.28 -6.88
N ASN A 248 -11.48 -0.20 -8.03
CA ASN A 248 -10.26 0.36 -8.64
C ASN A 248 -10.52 1.76 -9.23
N GLU A 249 -11.68 1.97 -9.84
CA GLU A 249 -12.02 3.23 -10.47
C GLU A 249 -12.90 4.12 -9.57
N LEU A 250 -12.66 5.43 -9.62
CA LEU A 250 -13.40 6.41 -8.86
C LEU A 250 -14.81 6.61 -9.42
N ASP A 251 -15.83 6.32 -8.62
CA ASP A 251 -17.23 6.63 -8.92
C ASP A 251 -17.57 8.03 -8.42
N LEU A 252 -17.65 9.00 -9.35
CA LEU A 252 -17.95 10.39 -9.06
C LEU A 252 -19.33 10.61 -8.41
N SER A 253 -20.24 9.63 -8.50
CA SER A 253 -21.55 9.69 -7.84
C SER A 253 -21.49 9.31 -6.36
N LYS A 254 -20.39 8.73 -5.89
CA LYS A 254 -20.22 8.19 -4.53
C LYS A 254 -18.99 8.75 -3.80
N LEU A 255 -18.76 10.05 -3.94
CA LEU A 255 -17.59 10.70 -3.32
C LEU A 255 -17.74 10.92 -1.81
N GLN A 256 -18.97 10.90 -1.31
CA GLN A 256 -19.24 11.23 0.09
C GLN A 256 -18.67 10.16 1.04
N ASN A 257 -17.84 10.58 1.99
CA ASN A 257 -17.17 9.70 2.96
C ASN A 257 -16.36 8.57 2.28
N ALA A 258 -15.75 8.91 1.16
CA ALA A 258 -14.88 8.00 0.43
C ALA A 258 -13.42 8.38 0.65
N PHE A 259 -12.58 7.34 0.57
CA PHE A 259 -11.12 7.43 0.56
C PHE A 259 -10.60 6.97 -0.80
N ALA A 260 -9.63 7.68 -1.34
CA ALA A 260 -8.95 7.25 -2.56
C ALA A 260 -7.43 7.34 -2.39
N TRP A 261 -6.73 6.32 -2.89
CA TRP A 261 -5.30 6.36 -3.09
C TRP A 261 -5.02 6.23 -4.59
N VAL A 262 -4.49 7.29 -5.21
CA VAL A 262 -4.27 7.37 -6.65
C VAL A 262 -2.87 7.91 -6.97
N ASP A 263 -2.27 7.36 -8.01
CA ASP A 263 -0.92 7.77 -8.45
C ASP A 263 -0.93 9.08 -9.25
N ARG A 264 -2.08 9.40 -9.88
CA ARG A 264 -2.25 10.61 -10.72
C ARG A 264 -3.41 11.47 -10.24
N PRO A 265 -3.27 12.13 -9.11
CA PRO A 265 -4.34 12.94 -8.51
C PRO A 265 -4.78 14.10 -9.41
N GLU A 266 -3.92 14.61 -10.29
CA GLU A 266 -4.26 15.64 -11.27
C GLU A 266 -5.40 15.20 -12.22
N SER A 267 -5.50 13.90 -12.52
CA SER A 267 -6.53 13.37 -13.42
C SER A 267 -7.94 13.45 -12.86
N ILE A 268 -8.07 13.45 -11.53
CA ILE A 268 -9.35 13.48 -10.82
C ILE A 268 -9.64 14.84 -10.16
N TRP A 269 -8.62 15.71 -10.03
CA TRP A 269 -8.71 16.96 -9.28
C TRP A 269 -9.79 17.90 -9.82
N ASP A 270 -9.93 18.02 -11.15
CA ASP A 270 -10.93 18.87 -11.77
C ASP A 270 -12.36 18.44 -11.39
N ASN A 271 -12.61 17.14 -11.27
CA ASN A 271 -13.90 16.61 -10.87
C ASN A 271 -14.15 16.83 -9.38
N LEU A 272 -13.15 16.60 -8.54
CA LEU A 272 -13.24 16.83 -7.09
C LEU A 272 -13.47 18.30 -6.77
N SER A 273 -12.74 19.21 -7.44
CA SER A 273 -12.92 20.65 -7.25
C SER A 273 -14.30 21.13 -7.69
N LYS A 274 -14.86 20.58 -8.79
CA LYS A 274 -16.23 20.87 -9.20
C LYS A 274 -17.25 20.36 -8.18
N ALA A 275 -17.11 19.15 -7.67
CA ALA A 275 -17.98 18.60 -6.64
C ALA A 275 -17.98 19.46 -5.37
N LEU A 276 -16.82 20.00 -4.99
CA LEU A 276 -16.70 20.92 -3.85
C LEU A 276 -17.38 22.27 -4.13
N LEU A 277 -17.19 22.85 -5.32
CA LEU A 277 -17.84 24.11 -5.72
C LEU A 277 -19.36 23.99 -5.87
N ASN A 278 -19.85 22.83 -6.32
CA ASN A 278 -21.27 22.51 -6.45
C ASN A 278 -21.92 22.11 -5.11
N GLN A 279 -21.16 22.10 -4.01
CA GLN A 279 -21.62 21.66 -2.69
C GLN A 279 -22.08 20.19 -2.62
N GLU A 280 -21.65 19.36 -3.55
CA GLU A 280 -21.78 17.90 -3.49
C GLU A 280 -20.88 17.32 -2.40
N LEU A 281 -19.71 17.93 -2.21
CA LEU A 281 -18.80 17.76 -1.08
C LEU A 281 -18.76 19.02 -0.22
N HIS A 282 -18.50 18.89 1.07
CA HIS A 282 -18.23 20.01 1.97
C HIS A 282 -16.72 20.26 2.10
N GLU A 283 -15.94 19.17 2.10
CA GLU A 283 -14.49 19.18 2.30
C GLU A 283 -13.80 18.10 1.45
N ILE A 284 -12.60 18.44 0.99
CA ILE A 284 -11.62 17.48 0.45
C ILE A 284 -10.43 17.52 1.41
N GLU A 285 -10.11 16.38 1.99
CA GLU A 285 -8.90 16.18 2.77
C GLU A 285 -7.83 15.56 1.86
N ILE A 286 -6.66 16.21 1.77
CA ILE A 286 -5.49 15.68 1.06
C ILE A 286 -4.48 15.22 2.10
N ILE A 287 -4.04 13.97 1.96
CA ILE A 287 -3.00 13.36 2.76
C ILE A 287 -1.81 13.12 1.85
N ASP A 288 -0.70 13.74 2.17
CA ASP A 288 0.57 13.60 1.46
C ASP A 288 1.74 13.49 2.46
N PHE A 289 2.93 13.18 1.97
CA PHE A 289 4.05 12.79 2.84
C PHE A 289 5.34 13.54 2.50
N PRO A 290 5.38 14.87 2.60
CA PRO A 290 6.60 15.64 2.34
C PRO A 290 7.71 15.19 3.31
N ASN A 291 8.88 14.84 2.75
CA ASN A 291 10.04 14.33 3.50
C ASN A 291 9.69 13.10 4.39
N GLY A 292 8.77 12.23 3.92
CA GLY A 292 8.33 11.05 4.67
C GLY A 292 7.42 11.34 5.88
N GLN A 293 6.99 12.57 6.09
CA GLN A 293 6.13 13.00 7.19
C GLN A 293 4.68 13.13 6.73
N THR A 294 3.73 12.56 7.47
CA THR A 294 2.30 12.68 7.15
C THR A 294 1.84 14.12 7.28
N ARG A 295 1.25 14.68 6.22
CA ARG A 295 0.64 16.01 6.20
C ARG A 295 -0.83 15.90 5.82
N HIS A 296 -1.70 16.53 6.62
CA HIS A 296 -3.13 16.64 6.37
C HIS A 296 -3.47 18.06 5.97
N ARG A 297 -4.21 18.23 4.86
CA ARG A 297 -4.69 19.51 4.39
C ARG A 297 -6.16 19.39 4.01
N ILE A 298 -6.99 20.27 4.56
CA ILE A 298 -8.43 20.27 4.31
C ILE A 298 -8.76 21.48 3.45
N PHE A 299 -9.47 21.25 2.35
CA PHE A 299 -9.93 22.25 1.41
C PHE A 299 -11.45 22.31 1.40
N THR A 300 -11.97 23.54 1.43
CA THR A 300 -13.39 23.87 1.25
C THR A 300 -13.56 24.65 -0.06
N ALA A 301 -14.79 24.88 -0.50
CA ALA A 301 -15.04 25.68 -1.70
C ALA A 301 -14.40 27.09 -1.66
N LYS A 302 -14.19 27.64 -0.46
CA LYS A 302 -13.56 28.96 -0.28
C LYS A 302 -12.07 28.94 -0.58
N ASP A 303 -11.41 27.81 -0.34
CA ASP A 303 -9.96 27.66 -0.49
C ASP A 303 -9.55 27.42 -1.94
N LEU A 304 -10.50 27.05 -2.81
CA LEU A 304 -10.23 26.78 -4.23
C LEU A 304 -10.03 28.02 -5.09
N HIS A 305 -10.36 29.20 -4.58
CA HIS A 305 -10.23 30.44 -5.34
C HIS A 305 -8.90 31.14 -5.04
N LYS A 306 -8.16 31.52 -6.10
CA LYS A 306 -7.02 32.43 -5.95
C LYS A 306 -7.50 33.72 -5.29
N LYS A 307 -6.79 34.18 -4.26
CA LYS A 307 -6.97 35.50 -3.70
C LYS A 307 -6.66 36.55 -4.81
N SER A 308 -7.71 37.00 -5.51
CA SER A 308 -7.54 37.99 -6.57
C SER A 308 -7.82 39.38 -5.98
N TRP A 309 -6.95 40.34 -6.30
CA TRP A 309 -7.18 41.76 -6.00
C TRP A 309 -8.42 42.34 -6.74
N ALA A 310 -8.83 41.67 -7.81
CA ALA A 310 -10.01 42.09 -8.62
C ALA A 310 -11.24 41.27 -8.22
N PHE A 311 -12.04 41.79 -7.31
CA PHE A 311 -13.27 41.17 -6.75
C PHE A 311 -14.33 40.76 -7.79
N TRP A 312 -14.25 41.25 -9.02
CA TRP A 312 -15.22 41.01 -10.10
C TRP A 312 -14.80 39.95 -11.12
N LYS A 313 -13.61 39.42 -11.05
CA LYS A 313 -13.19 38.32 -11.92
C LYS A 313 -13.39 37.00 -11.20
N LYS A 314 -14.31 36.15 -11.74
CA LYS A 314 -14.32 34.72 -11.34
C LYS A 314 -12.96 34.13 -11.67
N SER A 315 -12.14 33.87 -10.66
CA SER A 315 -10.89 33.12 -10.84
C SER A 315 -11.21 31.68 -11.11
N ALA A 316 -10.48 31.05 -12.03
CA ALA A 316 -10.51 29.60 -12.19
C ALA A 316 -10.11 28.93 -10.85
N PRO A 317 -10.65 27.74 -10.55
CA PRO A 317 -10.23 26.99 -9.38
C PRO A 317 -8.74 26.68 -9.45
N LEU A 318 -8.10 26.50 -8.30
CA LEU A 318 -6.69 26.14 -8.20
C LEU A 318 -6.44 24.79 -8.89
N THR A 319 -5.38 24.73 -9.68
CA THR A 319 -4.90 23.48 -10.30
C THR A 319 -4.27 22.57 -9.25
N TRP A 320 -4.13 21.29 -9.57
CA TRP A 320 -3.44 20.35 -8.68
C TRP A 320 -2.02 20.81 -8.31
N ALA A 321 -1.25 21.29 -9.30
CA ALA A 321 0.12 21.80 -9.06
C ALA A 321 0.15 22.96 -8.06
N GLU A 322 -0.86 23.85 -8.09
CA GLU A 322 -0.97 24.96 -7.15
C GLU A 322 -1.39 24.49 -5.74
N ILE A 323 -2.21 23.44 -5.65
CA ILE A 323 -2.62 22.84 -4.39
C ILE A 323 -1.45 22.13 -3.71
N ILE A 324 -0.66 21.34 -4.43
CA ILE A 324 0.41 20.54 -3.83
C ILE A 324 1.59 21.40 -3.39
N SER A 325 1.80 22.57 -4.05
CA SER A 325 2.88 23.52 -3.71
C SER A 325 2.51 24.50 -2.60
N ALA A 326 1.26 24.55 -2.18
CA ALA A 326 0.77 25.39 -1.08
C ALA A 326 0.90 24.67 0.26
#